data_a4dd6ea3bdc5fe814b8e7ec60138ede2
#
_entry.id   a4dd6ea3bdc5fe814b8e7ec60138ede2
#
_cell.length_a   1.000
_cell.length_b   1.000
_cell.length_c   1.000
_cell.angle_alpha   90.00
_cell.angle_beta   90.00
_cell.angle_gamma   90.00
#
_symmetry.space_group_name_H-M   'P 1'
#
loop_
_entity.id
_entity.type
_entity.pdbx_description
1 polymer ?
#
loop_
_entity_poly.entity_id
_entity_poly.type
_entity_poly.pdbx_seq_one_letter_code
_entity_poly.pdbx_strand_id
1 'polypeptide(L)'
;MRPFRIVAHRGYSARYPENTVTGARAAIAAGADLVEADARLSADGTVFCFHDATLSRLTGNPAAIADCSDEVLRSVRYAGDQPASLDQILSVVAGRAGLLVDVKLGGPEILAALARLIAAAGWPDGVWLGLRSAEQIASARTLFDDRVSIVALMPALDQAEACLSAGADALRIWEAQASLPEAQALRARAPIWVTAGATRGLKVGDTDAAGLQTIGAYAPAAVLLNDPTLVEP
;
A
#
# COMPACT_ATOMS: atom_id res chain seq x y z
N MET A 1 -13.81 3.21 -19.78
CA MET A 1 -13.58 3.58 -18.35
C MET A 1 -13.45 2.28 -17.58
N ARG A 2 -12.34 2.09 -16.87
CA ARG A 2 -12.09 0.88 -16.06
C ARG A 2 -13.13 0.75 -14.95
N PRO A 3 -13.53 -0.47 -14.56
CA PRO A 3 -14.56 -0.68 -13.54
C PRO A 3 -14.06 -0.39 -12.10
N PHE A 4 -12.74 -0.29 -11.89
CA PHE A 4 -12.10 -0.02 -10.61
C PHE A 4 -10.75 0.68 -10.80
N ARG A 5 -10.24 1.32 -9.76
CA ARG A 5 -8.89 1.90 -9.75
C ARG A 5 -7.83 0.81 -9.60
N ILE A 6 -6.69 1.01 -10.26
CA ILE A 6 -5.53 0.12 -10.15
C ILE A 6 -4.55 0.71 -9.12
N VAL A 7 -4.22 -0.08 -8.12
CA VAL A 7 -3.18 0.20 -7.14
C VAL A 7 -1.99 -0.72 -7.43
N ALA A 8 -0.88 -0.16 -7.89
CA ALA A 8 0.33 -0.92 -8.21
C ALA A 8 1.05 -1.31 -6.90
N HIS A 9 0.93 -2.58 -6.52
CA HIS A 9 1.44 -3.14 -5.27
C HIS A 9 2.97 -3.13 -5.24
N ARG A 10 3.56 -2.31 -4.36
CA ARG A 10 4.99 -2.00 -4.26
C ARG A 10 5.59 -1.40 -5.53
N GLY A 11 4.79 -0.62 -6.28
CA GLY A 11 5.10 -0.21 -7.64
C GLY A 11 4.78 -1.30 -8.67
N TYR A 12 5.42 -1.30 -9.83
CA TYR A 12 5.26 -2.35 -10.85
C TYR A 12 6.10 -3.58 -10.50
N SER A 13 5.78 -4.23 -9.39
CA SER A 13 6.62 -5.28 -8.80
C SER A 13 6.67 -6.59 -9.58
N ALA A 14 5.78 -6.81 -10.56
CA ALA A 14 5.88 -7.94 -11.48
C ALA A 14 7.09 -7.85 -12.43
N ARG A 15 7.63 -6.65 -12.67
CA ARG A 15 8.72 -6.43 -13.65
C ARG A 15 9.90 -5.64 -13.12
N TYR A 16 9.73 -4.90 -12.05
CA TYR A 16 10.73 -4.01 -11.46
C TYR A 16 10.93 -4.36 -9.98
N PRO A 17 12.09 -4.02 -9.40
CA PRO A 17 12.31 -4.23 -7.97
C PRO A 17 11.24 -3.51 -7.13
N GLU A 18 10.67 -4.23 -6.15
CA GLU A 18 9.64 -3.71 -5.26
C GLU A 18 10.12 -2.50 -4.44
N ASN A 19 9.23 -1.57 -4.12
CA ASN A 19 9.50 -0.43 -3.23
C ASN A 19 10.66 0.47 -3.70
N THR A 20 10.82 0.64 -5.02
CA THR A 20 11.85 1.49 -5.62
C THR A 20 11.26 2.65 -6.40
N VAL A 21 12.05 3.70 -6.61
CA VAL A 21 11.68 4.82 -7.49
C VAL A 21 11.43 4.33 -8.93
N THR A 22 12.23 3.38 -9.40
CA THR A 22 12.08 2.79 -10.74
C THR A 22 10.75 2.06 -10.87
N GLY A 23 10.40 1.21 -9.89
CA GLY A 23 9.12 0.50 -9.85
C GLY A 23 7.92 1.45 -9.81
N ALA A 24 8.00 2.53 -9.02
CA ALA A 24 6.96 3.55 -8.92
C ALA A 24 6.75 4.29 -10.26
N ARG A 25 7.83 4.75 -10.91
CA ARG A 25 7.76 5.40 -12.23
C ARG A 25 7.17 4.48 -13.29
N ALA A 26 7.60 3.22 -13.30
CA ALA A 26 7.09 2.22 -14.24
C ALA A 26 5.59 1.95 -14.01
N ALA A 27 5.11 1.91 -12.76
CA ALA A 27 3.69 1.75 -12.44
C ALA A 27 2.84 2.90 -13.00
N ILE A 28 3.29 4.15 -12.83
CA ILE A 28 2.62 5.33 -13.38
C ILE A 28 2.59 5.26 -14.91
N ALA A 29 3.72 4.94 -15.55
CA ALA A 29 3.81 4.80 -17.00
C ALA A 29 2.91 3.67 -17.55
N ALA A 30 2.66 2.63 -16.73
CA ALA A 30 1.73 1.55 -17.02
C ALA A 30 0.26 1.91 -16.75
N GLY A 31 -0.04 3.12 -16.32
CA GLY A 31 -1.40 3.62 -16.10
C GLY A 31 -2.02 3.23 -14.76
N ALA A 32 -1.22 2.95 -13.74
CA ALA A 32 -1.72 2.79 -12.38
C ALA A 32 -2.35 4.10 -11.86
N ASP A 33 -3.50 3.99 -11.19
CA ASP A 33 -4.17 5.14 -10.57
C ASP A 33 -3.50 5.52 -9.24
N LEU A 34 -2.95 4.53 -8.53
CA LEU A 34 -2.16 4.71 -7.31
C LEU A 34 -0.92 3.82 -7.37
N VAL A 35 0.16 4.29 -6.76
CA VAL A 35 1.30 3.46 -6.39
C VAL A 35 1.13 3.06 -4.93
N GLU A 36 1.35 1.81 -4.59
CA GLU A 36 1.45 1.39 -3.19
C GLU A 36 2.93 1.24 -2.81
N ALA A 37 3.26 1.64 -1.59
CA ALA A 37 4.59 1.50 -0.99
C ALA A 37 4.50 1.16 0.49
N ASP A 38 5.33 0.22 0.91
CA ASP A 38 5.42 -0.23 2.30
C ASP A 38 6.27 0.73 3.14
N ALA A 39 5.78 1.26 4.25
CA ALA A 39 6.50 2.23 5.08
C ALA A 39 7.10 1.60 6.33
N ARG A 40 8.41 1.83 6.54
CA ARG A 40 9.17 1.48 7.75
C ARG A 40 10.11 2.60 8.16
N LEU A 41 10.39 2.71 9.45
CA LEU A 41 11.38 3.65 9.97
C LEU A 41 12.78 3.03 9.96
N SER A 42 13.78 3.83 9.57
CA SER A 42 15.19 3.60 9.88
C SER A 42 15.51 3.93 11.34
N ALA A 43 16.71 3.58 11.79
CA ALA A 43 17.22 4.00 13.10
C ALA A 43 17.25 5.53 13.27
N ASP A 44 17.44 6.27 12.17
CA ASP A 44 17.50 7.73 12.16
C ASP A 44 16.11 8.39 12.06
N GLY A 45 15.03 7.59 11.98
CA GLY A 45 13.65 8.07 11.90
C GLY A 45 13.18 8.51 10.51
N THR A 46 13.93 8.19 9.47
CA THR A 46 13.50 8.38 8.08
C THR A 46 12.58 7.25 7.65
N VAL A 47 11.52 7.57 6.89
CA VAL A 47 10.61 6.56 6.33
C VAL A 47 11.19 6.01 5.04
N PHE A 48 11.57 4.74 5.05
CA PHE A 48 11.97 3.98 3.86
C PHE A 48 10.86 3.04 3.40
N CYS A 49 10.83 2.79 2.09
CA CYS A 49 9.89 1.86 1.48
C CYS A 49 10.49 0.45 1.47
N PHE A 50 9.99 -0.43 2.36
CA PHE A 50 10.47 -1.80 2.47
C PHE A 50 9.39 -2.71 3.13
N HIS A 51 9.13 -3.86 2.51
CA HIS A 51 8.07 -4.74 3.00
C HIS A 51 8.42 -5.44 4.31
N ASP A 52 9.56 -6.14 4.32
CA ASP A 52 9.95 -6.99 5.44
C ASP A 52 10.55 -6.17 6.59
N ALA A 53 10.56 -6.73 7.79
CA ALA A 53 11.21 -6.10 8.93
C ALA A 53 12.74 -6.12 8.82
N THR A 54 13.29 -7.03 8.00
CA THR A 54 14.72 -7.21 7.80
C THR A 54 15.09 -7.15 6.33
N LEU A 55 16.35 -6.95 6.02
CA LEU A 55 16.90 -6.96 4.66
C LEU A 55 17.03 -8.37 4.06
N SER A 56 16.80 -9.44 4.84
CA SER A 56 17.16 -10.84 4.53
C SER A 56 16.66 -11.31 3.16
N ARG A 57 15.36 -11.15 2.86
CA ARG A 57 14.74 -11.71 1.65
C ARG A 57 15.31 -11.13 0.37
N LEU A 58 15.61 -9.85 0.34
CA LEU A 58 16.05 -9.16 -0.87
C LEU A 58 17.59 -9.10 -1.01
N THR A 59 18.33 -9.18 0.11
CA THR A 59 19.80 -8.96 0.09
C THR A 59 20.61 -10.06 0.74
N GLY A 60 19.98 -10.99 1.48
CA GLY A 60 20.66 -11.97 2.32
C GLY A 60 21.19 -11.40 3.65
N ASN A 61 21.12 -10.08 3.88
CA ASN A 61 21.56 -9.44 5.12
C ASN A 61 20.47 -9.54 6.21
N PRO A 62 20.72 -10.13 7.40
CA PRO A 62 19.72 -10.30 8.44
C PRO A 62 19.38 -9.03 9.22
N ALA A 63 20.03 -7.90 8.96
CA ALA A 63 19.82 -6.67 9.69
C ALA A 63 18.36 -6.20 9.62
N ALA A 64 17.82 -5.73 10.76
CA ALA A 64 16.49 -5.14 10.79
C ALA A 64 16.53 -3.70 10.25
N ILE A 65 15.49 -3.32 9.51
CA ILE A 65 15.38 -1.95 8.96
C ILE A 65 15.45 -0.89 10.07
N ALA A 66 14.79 -1.14 11.21
CA ALA A 66 14.76 -0.24 12.35
C ALA A 66 16.12 -0.05 13.04
N ASP A 67 17.07 -0.95 12.82
CA ASP A 67 18.42 -0.90 13.39
C ASP A 67 19.44 -0.32 12.38
N CYS A 68 19.04 -0.08 11.13
CA CYS A 68 19.90 0.46 10.09
C CYS A 68 19.82 1.99 10.05
N SER A 69 20.97 2.65 9.95
CA SER A 69 21.03 4.09 9.65
C SER A 69 20.57 4.37 8.22
N ASP A 70 20.24 5.61 7.95
CA ASP A 70 19.91 6.10 6.60
C ASP A 70 21.02 5.81 5.60
N GLU A 71 22.29 6.01 5.99
CA GLU A 71 23.45 5.73 5.17
C GLU A 71 23.50 4.26 4.75
N VAL A 72 23.27 3.34 5.69
CA VAL A 72 23.22 1.91 5.43
C VAL A 72 22.09 1.59 4.46
N LEU A 73 20.88 2.08 4.69
CA LEU A 73 19.72 1.80 3.83
C LEU A 73 19.90 2.38 2.43
N ARG A 74 20.50 3.56 2.28
CA ARG A 74 20.83 4.16 0.97
C ARG A 74 21.91 3.37 0.22
N SER A 75 22.74 2.61 0.92
CA SER A 75 23.77 1.74 0.31
C SER A 75 23.24 0.37 -0.12
N VAL A 76 22.09 -0.04 0.40
CA VAL A 76 21.44 -1.35 0.08
C VAL A 76 21.15 -1.44 -1.42
N ARG A 77 21.45 -2.61 -2.00
CA ARG A 77 21.13 -2.92 -3.40
C ARG A 77 20.45 -4.27 -3.51
N TYR A 78 19.39 -4.34 -4.33
CA TYR A 78 18.71 -5.58 -4.70
C TYR A 78 18.18 -5.48 -6.13
N ALA A 79 18.40 -6.51 -6.92
CA ALA A 79 18.03 -6.56 -8.35
C ALA A 79 18.49 -5.32 -9.16
N GLY A 80 19.64 -4.74 -8.79
CA GLY A 80 20.23 -3.56 -9.47
C GLY A 80 19.69 -2.21 -9.04
N ASP A 81 18.79 -2.15 -8.06
CA ASP A 81 18.17 -0.93 -7.55
C ASP A 81 18.35 -0.80 -6.02
N GLN A 82 17.72 0.17 -5.41
CA GLN A 82 17.79 0.45 -3.97
C GLN A 82 16.40 0.78 -3.39
N PRO A 83 16.18 0.56 -2.07
CA PRO A 83 14.95 0.99 -1.41
C PRO A 83 14.78 2.51 -1.57
N ALA A 84 13.57 2.93 -1.93
CA ALA A 84 13.25 4.34 -1.94
C ALA A 84 13.01 4.85 -0.50
N SER A 85 13.35 6.10 -0.22
CA SER A 85 12.72 6.81 0.87
C SER A 85 11.34 7.32 0.44
N LEU A 86 10.41 7.49 1.38
CA LEU A 86 9.03 7.82 1.04
C LEU A 86 8.89 9.22 0.41
N ASP A 87 9.76 10.17 0.75
CA ASP A 87 9.83 11.48 0.10
C ASP A 87 10.14 11.37 -1.40
N GLN A 88 11.01 10.43 -1.78
CA GLN A 88 11.29 10.15 -3.19
C GLN A 88 10.03 9.62 -3.91
N ILE A 89 9.28 8.70 -3.27
CA ILE A 89 8.02 8.20 -3.86
C ILE A 89 6.97 9.31 -3.95
N LEU A 90 6.79 10.13 -2.90
CA LEU A 90 5.89 11.28 -2.92
C LEU A 90 6.23 12.23 -4.10
N SER A 91 7.51 12.51 -4.31
CA SER A 91 7.97 13.34 -5.43
C SER A 91 7.66 12.72 -6.80
N VAL A 92 7.73 11.40 -6.91
CA VAL A 92 7.43 10.67 -8.15
C VAL A 92 5.94 10.69 -8.47
N VAL A 93 5.08 10.50 -7.49
CA VAL A 93 3.62 10.42 -7.70
C VAL A 93 2.95 11.78 -7.80
N ALA A 94 3.57 12.84 -7.30
CA ALA A 94 2.99 14.19 -7.24
C ALA A 94 2.43 14.65 -8.59
N GLY A 95 1.11 14.94 -8.62
CA GLY A 95 0.38 15.38 -9.81
C GLY A 95 0.23 14.34 -10.92
N ARG A 96 0.58 13.06 -10.68
CA ARG A 96 0.56 11.98 -11.69
C ARG A 96 -0.27 10.79 -11.28
N ALA A 97 -0.21 10.39 -10.01
CA ALA A 97 -0.95 9.26 -9.45
C ALA A 97 -1.19 9.49 -7.96
N GLY A 98 -2.11 8.75 -7.36
CA GLY A 98 -2.23 8.69 -5.91
C GLY A 98 -1.13 7.81 -5.28
N LEU A 99 -1.06 7.83 -3.96
CA LEU A 99 -0.14 7.01 -3.17
C LEU A 99 -0.91 6.29 -2.06
N LEU A 100 -0.76 4.97 -1.99
CA LEU A 100 -1.12 4.19 -0.81
C LEU A 100 0.15 3.89 -0.01
N VAL A 101 0.24 4.37 1.21
CA VAL A 101 1.31 4.05 2.15
C VAL A 101 0.85 2.91 3.05
N ASP A 102 1.34 1.69 2.82
CA ASP A 102 1.11 0.56 3.73
C ASP A 102 2.00 0.71 4.97
N VAL A 103 1.42 1.17 6.07
CA VAL A 103 2.14 1.39 7.32
C VAL A 103 2.37 0.04 7.99
N LYS A 104 3.62 -0.45 7.93
CA LYS A 104 4.00 -1.70 8.59
C LYS A 104 3.97 -1.54 10.11
N LEU A 105 3.81 -2.65 10.80
CA LEU A 105 3.77 -2.67 12.26
C LEU A 105 4.91 -1.82 12.84
N GLY A 106 4.53 -0.83 13.63
CA GLY A 106 5.41 0.12 14.29
C GLY A 106 4.63 0.92 15.32
N GLY A 107 5.33 1.60 16.22
CA GLY A 107 4.73 2.46 17.23
C GLY A 107 4.14 3.77 16.63
N PRO A 108 3.69 4.70 17.50
CA PRO A 108 3.17 5.99 17.07
C PRO A 108 4.21 6.85 16.34
N GLU A 109 5.49 6.52 16.46
CA GLU A 109 6.61 7.25 15.85
C GLU A 109 6.52 7.29 14.31
N ILE A 110 6.10 6.18 13.71
CA ILE A 110 5.96 6.13 12.24
C ILE A 110 4.82 7.03 11.76
N LEU A 111 3.69 7.10 12.48
CA LEU A 111 2.60 8.00 12.14
C LEU A 111 3.04 9.47 12.28
N ALA A 112 3.79 9.80 13.32
CA ALA A 112 4.35 11.14 13.49
C ALA A 112 5.37 11.49 12.40
N ALA A 113 6.21 10.55 11.98
CA ALA A 113 7.15 10.75 10.88
C ALA A 113 6.41 10.96 9.55
N LEU A 114 5.37 10.17 9.26
CA LEU A 114 4.52 10.32 8.09
C LEU A 114 3.79 11.67 8.08
N ALA A 115 3.25 12.10 9.21
CA ALA A 115 2.56 13.38 9.32
C ALA A 115 3.51 14.54 8.97
N ARG A 116 4.73 14.55 9.52
CA ARG A 116 5.75 15.56 9.19
C ARG A 116 6.11 15.54 7.70
N LEU A 117 6.31 14.36 7.14
CA LEU A 117 6.74 14.19 5.75
C LEU A 117 5.66 14.62 4.77
N ILE A 118 4.40 14.20 4.98
CA ILE A 118 3.25 14.56 4.13
C ILE A 118 2.95 16.06 4.25
N ALA A 119 3.05 16.63 5.46
CA ALA A 119 2.90 18.08 5.66
C ALA A 119 4.00 18.88 4.94
N ALA A 120 5.25 18.43 4.99
CA ALA A 120 6.36 19.05 4.27
C ALA A 120 6.19 18.99 2.75
N ALA A 121 5.50 17.97 2.24
CA ALA A 121 5.12 17.86 0.83
C ALA A 121 3.86 18.70 0.46
N GLY A 122 3.30 19.47 1.39
CA GLY A 122 2.15 20.35 1.15
C GLY A 122 0.80 19.62 1.13
N TRP A 123 0.67 18.48 1.81
CA TRP A 123 -0.57 17.70 1.86
C TRP A 123 -1.08 17.33 0.45
N PRO A 124 -0.32 16.58 -0.35
CA PRO A 124 -0.71 16.27 -1.71
C PRO A 124 -2.02 15.46 -1.73
N ASP A 125 -2.89 15.79 -2.69
CA ASP A 125 -4.12 15.03 -2.91
C ASP A 125 -3.82 13.57 -3.27
N GLY A 126 -4.76 12.68 -2.92
CA GLY A 126 -4.69 11.27 -3.30
C GLY A 126 -3.73 10.43 -2.46
N VAL A 127 -3.29 10.92 -1.29
CA VAL A 127 -2.54 10.12 -0.31
C VAL A 127 -3.51 9.30 0.54
N TRP A 128 -3.25 8.01 0.63
CA TRP A 128 -3.95 7.04 1.45
C TRP A 128 -2.99 6.39 2.43
N LEU A 129 -3.44 6.20 3.67
CA LEU A 129 -2.74 5.38 4.66
C LEU A 129 -3.43 4.02 4.77
N GLY A 130 -2.66 2.95 4.62
CA GLY A 130 -3.08 1.57 4.88
C GLY A 130 -2.76 1.17 6.31
N LEU A 131 -3.80 1.02 7.16
CA LEU A 131 -3.67 0.74 8.58
C LEU A 131 -4.42 -0.56 8.95
N ARG A 132 -3.97 -1.26 10.01
CA ARG A 132 -4.44 -2.63 10.28
C ARG A 132 -5.40 -2.76 11.44
N SER A 133 -5.51 -1.76 12.30
CA SER A 133 -6.39 -1.83 13.48
C SER A 133 -7.15 -0.52 13.69
N ALA A 134 -8.29 -0.61 14.35
CA ALA A 134 -9.08 0.55 14.75
C ALA A 134 -8.28 1.54 15.61
N GLU A 135 -7.38 1.04 16.47
CA GLU A 135 -6.51 1.89 17.29
C GLU A 135 -5.54 2.71 16.43
N GLN A 136 -4.88 2.08 15.43
CA GLN A 136 -4.01 2.80 14.50
C GLN A 136 -4.79 3.84 13.70
N ILE A 137 -6.01 3.51 13.25
CA ILE A 137 -6.87 4.41 12.49
C ILE A 137 -7.26 5.63 13.32
N ALA A 138 -7.71 5.42 14.56
CA ALA A 138 -8.05 6.51 15.49
C ALA A 138 -6.84 7.39 15.78
N SER A 139 -5.65 6.80 15.99
CA SER A 139 -4.41 7.53 16.19
C SER A 139 -4.02 8.35 14.97
N ALA A 140 -4.19 7.79 13.76
CA ALA A 140 -3.93 8.52 12.51
C ALA A 140 -4.91 9.69 12.34
N ARG A 141 -6.20 9.53 12.62
CA ARG A 141 -7.19 10.62 12.54
C ARG A 141 -6.83 11.81 13.44
N THR A 142 -6.25 11.58 14.61
CA THR A 142 -5.77 12.66 15.49
C THR A 142 -4.62 13.48 14.87
N LEU A 143 -3.80 12.87 14.01
CA LEU A 143 -2.63 13.51 13.40
C LEU A 143 -2.91 14.10 12.01
N PHE A 144 -3.79 13.47 11.25
CA PHE A 144 -4.00 13.80 9.84
C PHE A 144 -5.36 14.47 9.56
N ASP A 145 -6.31 14.38 10.50
CA ASP A 145 -7.72 14.79 10.28
C ASP A 145 -8.28 14.10 9.01
N ASP A 146 -9.04 14.83 8.20
CA ASP A 146 -9.58 14.36 6.91
C ASP A 146 -8.66 14.72 5.72
N ARG A 147 -7.43 15.20 5.98
CA ARG A 147 -6.47 15.59 4.93
C ARG A 147 -5.84 14.42 4.20
N VAL A 148 -5.88 13.22 4.77
CA VAL A 148 -5.49 11.97 4.11
C VAL A 148 -6.61 10.95 4.24
N SER A 149 -6.78 10.12 3.22
CA SER A 149 -7.73 9.02 3.28
C SER A 149 -7.10 7.81 3.96
N ILE A 150 -7.93 6.98 4.62
CA ILE A 150 -7.49 5.77 5.31
C ILE A 150 -8.19 4.55 4.74
N VAL A 151 -7.41 3.55 4.30
CA VAL A 151 -7.94 2.22 4.00
C VAL A 151 -7.55 1.24 5.10
N ALA A 152 -8.54 0.57 5.67
CA ALA A 152 -8.30 -0.48 6.65
C ALA A 152 -7.78 -1.74 5.97
N LEU A 153 -6.50 -2.05 6.15
CA LEU A 153 -5.87 -3.31 5.74
C LEU A 153 -6.11 -4.40 6.78
N MET A 154 -7.37 -4.56 7.17
CA MET A 154 -7.76 -5.42 8.28
C MET A 154 -7.38 -6.89 8.04
N PRO A 155 -6.93 -7.62 9.08
CA PRO A 155 -6.61 -9.04 8.98
C PRO A 155 -7.84 -9.93 8.78
N ALA A 156 -8.98 -9.57 9.37
CA ALA A 156 -10.21 -10.33 9.35
C ALA A 156 -11.45 -9.43 9.15
N LEU A 157 -12.51 -9.97 8.52
CA LEU A 157 -13.72 -9.22 8.15
C LEU A 157 -14.53 -8.73 9.36
N ASP A 158 -14.46 -9.42 10.49
CA ASP A 158 -15.13 -9.04 11.74
C ASP A 158 -14.62 -7.73 12.35
N GLN A 159 -13.45 -7.26 11.91
CA GLN A 159 -12.89 -5.98 12.34
C GLN A 159 -13.43 -4.77 11.56
N ALA A 160 -14.21 -5.00 10.51
CA ALA A 160 -14.66 -3.95 9.61
C ALA A 160 -15.43 -2.83 10.33
N GLU A 161 -16.37 -3.19 11.22
CA GLU A 161 -17.17 -2.21 11.96
C GLU A 161 -16.31 -1.34 12.88
N ALA A 162 -15.37 -1.96 13.59
CA ALA A 162 -14.45 -1.22 14.45
C ALA A 162 -13.55 -0.26 13.65
N CYS A 163 -13.05 -0.71 12.48
CA CYS A 163 -12.24 0.14 11.60
C CYS A 163 -13.03 1.32 11.03
N LEU A 164 -14.26 1.10 10.57
CA LEU A 164 -15.15 2.16 10.08
C LEU A 164 -15.50 3.16 11.20
N SER A 165 -15.83 2.67 12.38
CA SER A 165 -16.13 3.53 13.53
C SER A 165 -14.93 4.35 13.98
N ALA A 166 -13.71 3.85 13.78
CA ALA A 166 -12.47 4.56 14.03
C ALA A 166 -12.10 5.59 12.94
N GLY A 167 -12.83 5.61 11.81
CA GLY A 167 -12.67 6.60 10.74
C GLY A 167 -11.99 6.08 9.48
N ALA A 168 -12.02 4.79 9.18
CA ALA A 168 -11.58 4.30 7.87
C ALA A 168 -12.54 4.75 6.77
N ASP A 169 -11.99 5.22 5.62
CA ASP A 169 -12.76 5.64 4.44
C ASP A 169 -13.03 4.48 3.47
N ALA A 170 -12.21 3.43 3.55
CA ALA A 170 -12.33 2.23 2.74
C ALA A 170 -11.87 0.99 3.53
N LEU A 171 -12.34 -0.18 3.08
CA LEU A 171 -11.93 -1.46 3.63
C LEU A 171 -11.21 -2.28 2.56
N ARG A 172 -10.11 -2.94 2.91
CA ARG A 172 -9.42 -3.86 2.03
C ARG A 172 -9.72 -5.31 2.43
N ILE A 173 -10.12 -6.11 1.48
CA ILE A 173 -10.31 -7.55 1.60
C ILE A 173 -9.35 -8.30 0.66
N TRP A 174 -9.17 -9.59 0.91
CA TRP A 174 -8.45 -10.47 0.01
C TRP A 174 -9.36 -10.99 -1.11
N GLU A 175 -8.81 -11.30 -2.30
CA GLU A 175 -9.55 -11.89 -3.41
C GLU A 175 -10.38 -13.11 -2.97
N ALA A 176 -9.82 -14.00 -2.15
CA ALA A 176 -10.50 -15.18 -1.64
C ALA A 176 -11.74 -14.86 -0.76
N GLN A 177 -11.83 -13.66 -0.20
CA GLN A 177 -12.94 -13.22 0.63
C GLN A 177 -14.07 -12.58 -0.19
N ALA A 178 -13.81 -12.18 -1.44
CA ALA A 178 -14.76 -11.41 -2.24
C ALA A 178 -16.12 -12.13 -2.47
N SER A 179 -16.14 -13.46 -2.49
CA SER A 179 -17.37 -14.26 -2.65
C SER A 179 -18.14 -14.51 -1.34
N LEU A 180 -17.56 -14.17 -0.18
CA LEU A 180 -18.19 -14.42 1.11
C LEU A 180 -19.38 -13.48 1.33
N PRO A 181 -20.52 -13.96 1.89
CA PRO A 181 -21.68 -13.13 2.17
C PRO A 181 -21.35 -11.92 3.05
N GLU A 182 -20.49 -12.09 4.03
CA GLU A 182 -20.02 -11.04 4.94
C GLU A 182 -19.29 -9.93 4.16
N ALA A 183 -18.39 -10.29 3.23
CA ALA A 183 -17.68 -9.33 2.39
C ALA A 183 -18.65 -8.61 1.43
N GLN A 184 -19.64 -9.34 0.89
CA GLN A 184 -20.68 -8.73 0.05
C GLN A 184 -21.49 -7.67 0.83
N ALA A 185 -21.82 -7.94 2.09
CA ALA A 185 -22.55 -6.99 2.94
C ALA A 185 -21.76 -5.70 3.21
N LEU A 186 -20.44 -5.77 3.28
CA LEU A 186 -19.58 -4.59 3.53
C LEU A 186 -19.64 -3.55 2.41
N ARG A 187 -19.95 -3.93 1.17
CA ARG A 187 -20.09 -3.01 0.03
C ARG A 187 -21.14 -1.91 0.23
N ALA A 188 -22.18 -2.21 1.03
CA ALA A 188 -23.20 -1.22 1.38
C ALA A 188 -22.72 -0.22 2.45
N ARG A 189 -21.57 -0.48 3.08
CA ARG A 189 -21.06 0.29 4.21
C ARG A 189 -19.90 1.21 3.83
N ALA A 190 -19.02 0.77 2.93
CA ALA A 190 -17.84 1.51 2.53
C ALA A 190 -17.33 1.05 1.15
N PRO A 191 -16.51 1.87 0.46
CA PRO A 191 -15.73 1.44 -0.69
C PRO A 191 -14.84 0.24 -0.33
N ILE A 192 -14.90 -0.83 -1.14
CA ILE A 192 -14.07 -2.01 -0.92
C ILE A 192 -12.90 -2.03 -1.91
N TRP A 193 -11.73 -2.24 -1.38
CA TRP A 193 -10.51 -2.51 -2.14
C TRP A 193 -10.21 -4.01 -2.06
N VAL A 194 -9.71 -4.59 -3.14
CA VAL A 194 -9.35 -6.01 -3.18
C VAL A 194 -7.86 -6.15 -3.44
N THR A 195 -7.16 -6.90 -2.59
CA THR A 195 -5.81 -7.37 -2.92
C THR A 195 -5.94 -8.68 -3.70
N ALA A 196 -5.45 -8.68 -4.93
CA ALA A 196 -5.44 -9.86 -5.80
C ALA A 196 -4.48 -10.93 -5.31
N GLY A 197 -4.69 -12.16 -5.74
CA GLY A 197 -3.82 -13.29 -5.41
C GLY A 197 -4.01 -13.83 -4.00
N ALA A 198 -2.95 -14.45 -3.46
CA ALA A 198 -3.00 -15.26 -2.24
C ALA A 198 -4.05 -16.38 -2.30
N THR A 199 -4.45 -16.78 -3.50
CA THR A 199 -5.43 -17.82 -3.79
C THR A 199 -5.02 -18.56 -5.07
N ARG A 200 -5.53 -19.76 -5.31
CA ARG A 200 -5.24 -20.59 -6.51
C ARG A 200 -3.74 -20.80 -6.78
N GLY A 201 -2.89 -20.77 -5.74
CA GLY A 201 -1.43 -20.91 -5.87
C GLY A 201 -0.71 -19.64 -6.36
N LEU A 202 -1.43 -18.54 -6.53
CA LEU A 202 -0.87 -17.22 -6.88
C LEU A 202 -0.32 -16.51 -5.65
N LYS A 203 0.76 -15.73 -5.82
CA LYS A 203 1.30 -14.86 -4.76
C LYS A 203 0.38 -13.65 -4.54
N VAL A 204 0.58 -12.95 -3.44
CA VAL A 204 -0.08 -11.68 -3.16
C VAL A 204 0.21 -10.68 -4.28
N GLY A 205 -0.83 -10.08 -4.82
CA GLY A 205 -0.77 -9.13 -5.93
C GLY A 205 -0.70 -9.76 -7.33
N ASP A 206 -0.46 -11.06 -7.45
CA ASP A 206 -0.50 -11.76 -8.73
C ASP A 206 -1.94 -12.15 -9.08
N THR A 207 -2.30 -12.03 -10.35
CA THR A 207 -3.60 -12.46 -10.88
C THR A 207 -3.49 -12.79 -12.36
N ASP A 208 -4.55 -13.38 -12.88
CA ASP A 208 -4.75 -13.70 -14.29
C ASP A 208 -6.09 -13.16 -14.77
N ALA A 209 -6.41 -13.36 -16.05
CA ALA A 209 -7.68 -12.90 -16.66
C ALA A 209 -8.91 -13.45 -15.91
N ALA A 210 -8.86 -14.71 -15.44
CA ALA A 210 -9.97 -15.31 -14.70
C ALA A 210 -10.10 -14.67 -13.29
N GLY A 211 -9.00 -14.39 -12.64
CA GLY A 211 -8.96 -13.68 -11.36
C GLY A 211 -9.51 -12.26 -11.50
N LEU A 212 -9.11 -11.53 -12.51
CA LEU A 212 -9.63 -10.19 -12.80
C LEU A 212 -11.12 -10.19 -13.08
N GLN A 213 -11.62 -11.20 -13.81
CA GLN A 213 -13.05 -11.35 -14.05
C GLN A 213 -13.82 -11.58 -12.73
N THR A 214 -13.31 -12.45 -11.86
CA THR A 214 -13.88 -12.71 -10.54
C THR A 214 -13.89 -11.46 -9.68
N ILE A 215 -12.76 -10.75 -9.59
CA ILE A 215 -12.64 -9.49 -8.86
C ILE A 215 -13.58 -8.43 -9.46
N GLY A 216 -13.63 -8.31 -10.78
CA GLY A 216 -14.49 -7.35 -11.48
C GLY A 216 -15.98 -7.61 -11.23
N ALA A 217 -16.40 -8.87 -11.17
CA ALA A 217 -17.79 -9.24 -10.83
C ALA A 217 -18.18 -8.82 -9.40
N TYR A 218 -17.21 -8.76 -8.48
CA TYR A 218 -17.42 -8.21 -7.14
C TYR A 218 -17.61 -6.68 -7.15
N ALA A 219 -17.17 -5.98 -8.22
CA ALA A 219 -17.22 -4.53 -8.39
C ALA A 219 -16.53 -3.74 -7.24
N PRO A 220 -15.23 -3.96 -7.00
CA PRO A 220 -14.48 -3.21 -6.00
C PRO A 220 -14.24 -1.76 -6.44
N ALA A 221 -13.94 -0.87 -5.49
CA ALA A 221 -13.52 0.50 -5.78
C ALA A 221 -12.06 0.56 -6.28
N ALA A 222 -11.20 -0.36 -5.82
CA ALA A 222 -9.81 -0.47 -6.24
C ALA A 222 -9.29 -1.90 -6.12
N VAL A 223 -8.24 -2.20 -6.90
CA VAL A 223 -7.58 -3.52 -6.88
C VAL A 223 -6.07 -3.33 -6.79
N LEU A 224 -5.45 -4.00 -5.81
CA LEU A 224 -3.99 -4.03 -5.65
C LEU A 224 -3.42 -5.17 -6.50
N LEU A 225 -2.52 -4.82 -7.43
CA LEU A 225 -1.93 -5.72 -8.43
C LEU A 225 -0.41 -5.54 -8.52
N ASN A 226 0.33 -6.62 -8.76
CA ASN A 226 1.76 -6.56 -9.06
C ASN A 226 2.03 -6.09 -10.51
N ASP A 227 1.13 -6.41 -11.44
CA ASP A 227 1.19 -6.01 -12.85
C ASP A 227 0.01 -5.10 -13.22
N PRO A 228 0.18 -3.78 -13.23
CA PRO A 228 -0.89 -2.85 -13.57
C PRO A 228 -1.34 -2.93 -15.04
N THR A 229 -0.56 -3.56 -15.93
CA THR A 229 -0.91 -3.70 -17.36
C THR A 229 -1.95 -4.79 -17.66
N LEU A 230 -2.30 -5.61 -16.67
CA LEU A 230 -3.33 -6.65 -16.83
C LEU A 230 -4.74 -6.08 -17.01
N VAL A 231 -4.95 -4.81 -16.68
CA VAL A 231 -6.24 -4.12 -16.81
C VAL A 231 -6.11 -3.06 -17.90
N GLU A 232 -6.77 -3.27 -19.02
CA GLU A 232 -6.77 -2.31 -20.14
C GLU A 232 -7.35 -0.95 -19.72
N PRO A 233 -6.84 0.16 -20.28
CA PRO A 233 -7.28 1.53 -19.99
C PRO A 233 -8.76 1.79 -20.27
#